data_de636a4ab0b5e946341a66971e596eba
#
_entry.id   de636a4ab0b5e946341a66971e596eba
#
_cell.length_a   1.000
_cell.length_b   1.000
_cell.length_c   1.000
_cell.angle_alpha   90.00
_cell.angle_beta   90.00
_cell.angle_gamma   90.00
#
_symmetry.space_group_name_H-M   'P 1'
#
loop_
_entity.id
_entity.type
_entity.pdbx_description
1 polymer ?
#
loop_
_entity_poly.entity_id
_entity_poly.type
_entity_poly.pdbx_seq_one_letter_code
_entity_poly.pdbx_strand_id
1 'polypeptide(L)'
;MLSACATQSVPQGTYNKLQAADMIITNAKVAVMDDNRTTAEAIAIKDGKVLRTGSDEDILRLKDANTQVIDGHGRTLIPGLNDSHLHVTRGGRFYNSELRWDGVTSLKEALRM
;
A
#
# COMPACT_ATOMS: atom_id res chain seq x y z
N MET A 1 17.01 -2.17 -39.96
CA MET A 1 17.55 -1.25 -38.94
C MET A 1 16.79 -1.49 -37.66
N LEU A 2 17.41 -2.24 -36.72
CA LEU A 2 16.85 -2.55 -35.41
C LEU A 2 17.34 -1.47 -34.44
N SER A 3 16.42 -0.63 -33.99
CA SER A 3 16.70 0.40 -32.96
C SER A 3 16.79 -0.31 -31.60
N ALA A 4 17.98 -0.33 -31.03
CA ALA A 4 18.21 -0.81 -29.67
C ALA A 4 17.57 0.16 -28.68
N CYS A 5 16.56 -0.33 -27.96
CA CYS A 5 16.00 0.37 -26.79
C CYS A 5 17.06 0.33 -25.69
N ALA A 6 17.75 1.46 -25.47
CA ALA A 6 18.71 1.60 -24.39
C ALA A 6 17.93 1.66 -23.06
N THR A 7 18.07 0.63 -22.25
CA THR A 7 17.71 0.66 -20.83
C THR A 7 18.57 1.71 -20.15
N GLN A 8 17.99 2.87 -19.86
CA GLN A 8 18.64 3.87 -19.03
C GLN A 8 18.75 3.32 -17.61
N SER A 9 19.97 2.88 -17.26
CA SER A 9 20.31 2.62 -15.86
C SER A 9 20.24 3.94 -15.09
N VAL A 10 19.37 3.99 -14.09
CA VAL A 10 19.30 5.10 -13.13
C VAL A 10 20.69 5.24 -12.51
N PRO A 11 21.32 6.45 -12.51
CA PRO A 11 22.63 6.62 -11.94
C PRO A 11 22.60 6.23 -10.46
N GLN A 12 23.55 5.41 -10.04
CA GLN A 12 23.80 5.02 -8.65
C GLN A 12 24.28 6.28 -7.88
N GLY A 13 23.34 7.18 -7.58
CA GLY A 13 23.62 8.35 -6.76
C GLY A 13 23.99 7.89 -5.35
N THR A 14 25.09 8.41 -4.83
CA THR A 14 25.52 8.34 -3.44
C THR A 14 24.31 8.59 -2.53
N TYR A 15 23.81 7.52 -1.90
CA TYR A 15 22.72 7.61 -0.92
C TYR A 15 23.22 8.43 0.27
N ASN A 16 22.79 9.67 0.33
CA ASN A 16 23.18 10.57 1.39
C ASN A 16 22.54 10.10 2.71
N LYS A 17 23.33 9.99 3.77
CA LYS A 17 22.93 9.60 5.13
C LYS A 17 21.76 10.44 5.67
N LEU A 18 21.46 11.58 5.05
CA LEU A 18 20.33 12.48 5.34
C LEU A 18 18.97 11.97 4.84
N GLN A 19 18.93 10.86 4.09
CA GLN A 19 17.70 10.27 3.53
C GLN A 19 17.42 8.88 4.10
N ALA A 20 17.96 8.54 5.27
CA ALA A 20 17.62 7.27 5.92
C ALA A 20 16.12 7.22 6.24
N ALA A 21 15.52 6.06 5.98
CA ALA A 21 14.11 5.84 6.26
C ALA A 21 13.85 5.67 7.76
N ASP A 22 12.69 6.09 8.24
CA ASP A 22 12.23 5.80 9.60
C ASP A 22 11.69 4.38 9.69
N MET A 23 11.03 3.91 8.62
CA MET A 23 10.46 2.57 8.51
C MET A 23 10.67 2.01 7.11
N ILE A 24 10.99 0.72 7.06
CA ILE A 24 11.08 -0.05 5.81
C ILE A 24 10.21 -1.30 5.97
N ILE A 25 9.41 -1.61 4.95
CA ILE A 25 8.70 -2.89 4.85
C ILE A 25 9.31 -3.62 3.65
N THR A 26 9.84 -4.81 3.89
CA THR A 26 10.46 -5.70 2.89
C THR A 26 9.62 -6.94 2.65
N ASN A 27 10.01 -7.77 1.67
CA ASN A 27 9.35 -9.05 1.39
C ASN A 27 7.82 -8.92 1.31
N ALA A 28 7.34 -7.96 0.53
CA ALA A 28 5.93 -7.65 0.35
C ALA A 28 5.56 -7.59 -1.14
N LYS A 29 4.26 -7.59 -1.44
CA LYS A 29 3.72 -7.23 -2.76
C LYS A 29 3.11 -5.84 -2.64
N VAL A 30 3.92 -4.82 -2.83
CA VAL A 30 3.50 -3.42 -2.68
C VAL A 30 2.77 -2.98 -3.94
N ALA A 31 1.47 -2.67 -3.83
CA ALA A 31 0.72 -2.02 -4.90
C ALA A 31 1.01 -0.52 -4.88
N VAL A 32 1.78 -0.03 -5.85
CA VAL A 32 2.21 1.39 -5.90
C VAL A 32 1.05 2.32 -6.18
N MET A 33 -0.02 1.82 -6.82
CA MET A 33 -1.24 2.56 -7.19
C MET A 33 -0.98 3.72 -8.15
N ASP A 34 0.07 3.59 -8.97
CA ASP A 34 0.32 4.49 -10.10
C ASP A 34 -0.51 4.09 -11.34
N ASP A 35 -0.49 4.93 -12.38
CA ASP A 35 -1.24 4.70 -13.63
C ASP A 35 -0.83 3.40 -14.34
N ASN A 36 0.41 2.95 -14.13
CA ASN A 36 0.96 1.72 -14.70
C ASN A 36 0.63 0.47 -13.86
N ARG A 37 -0.04 0.61 -12.72
CA ARG A 37 -0.30 -0.47 -11.77
C ARG A 37 0.97 -1.21 -11.35
N THR A 38 2.03 -0.45 -11.12
CA THR A 38 3.33 -0.98 -10.74
C THR A 38 3.25 -1.73 -9.41
N THR A 39 3.99 -2.83 -9.31
CA THR A 39 4.20 -3.54 -8.05
C THR A 39 5.67 -3.45 -7.66
N ALA A 40 5.94 -3.38 -6.34
CA ALA A 40 7.29 -3.39 -5.78
C ALA A 40 7.41 -4.46 -4.69
N GLU A 41 8.63 -4.78 -4.27
CA GLU A 41 8.89 -5.76 -3.21
C GLU A 41 8.98 -5.11 -1.84
N ALA A 42 9.35 -3.83 -1.81
CA ALA A 42 9.57 -3.09 -0.59
C ALA A 42 9.16 -1.62 -0.70
N ILE A 43 8.98 -0.99 0.46
CA ILE A 43 8.69 0.43 0.62
C ILE A 43 9.49 1.02 1.77
N ALA A 44 10.01 2.23 1.57
CA ALA A 44 10.63 3.07 2.59
C ALA A 44 9.73 4.24 2.93
N ILE A 45 9.62 4.55 4.22
CA ILE A 45 8.81 5.63 4.78
C ILE A 45 9.71 6.56 5.57
N LYS A 46 9.54 7.87 5.37
CA LYS A 46 10.24 8.94 6.07
C LYS A 46 9.26 10.06 6.44
N ASP A 47 9.30 10.52 7.68
CA ASP A 47 8.45 11.62 8.17
C ASP A 47 6.95 11.41 7.84
N GLY A 48 6.46 10.15 7.97
CA GLY A 48 5.08 9.78 7.67
C GLY A 48 4.70 9.77 6.18
N LYS A 49 5.68 9.88 5.28
CA LYS A 49 5.48 9.88 3.83
C LYS A 49 6.22 8.74 3.17
N VAL A 50 5.70 8.25 2.05
CA VAL A 50 6.43 7.30 1.20
C VAL A 50 7.64 8.00 0.62
N LEU A 51 8.83 7.51 1.00
CA LEU A 51 10.11 7.99 0.49
C LEU A 51 10.42 7.33 -0.86
N ARG A 52 10.27 5.99 -0.93
CA ARG A 52 10.58 5.21 -2.11
C ARG A 52 9.93 3.83 -2.07
N THR A 53 9.64 3.29 -3.25
CA THR A 53 9.30 1.88 -3.48
C THR A 53 10.29 1.25 -4.44
N GLY A 54 10.54 -0.06 -4.35
CA GLY A 54 11.48 -0.76 -5.22
C GLY A 54 11.70 -2.19 -4.80
N SER A 55 12.87 -2.75 -5.20
CA SER A 55 13.31 -4.06 -4.74
C SER A 55 13.71 -4.02 -3.26
N ASP A 56 13.70 -5.18 -2.60
CA ASP A 56 14.17 -5.31 -1.22
C ASP A 56 15.60 -4.77 -1.06
N GLU A 57 16.49 -5.10 -2.02
CA GLU A 57 17.89 -4.67 -1.99
C GLU A 57 18.03 -3.16 -2.06
N ASP A 58 17.32 -2.50 -2.98
CA ASP A 58 17.41 -1.04 -3.15
C ASP A 58 16.86 -0.28 -1.95
N ILE A 59 15.77 -0.77 -1.39
CA ILE A 59 15.11 -0.12 -0.26
C ILE A 59 15.90 -0.31 1.04
N LEU A 60 16.51 -1.49 1.24
CA LEU A 60 17.37 -1.73 2.41
C LEU A 60 18.62 -0.85 2.46
N ARG A 61 19.06 -0.28 1.34
CA ARG A 61 20.15 0.71 1.31
C ARG A 61 19.80 2.03 2.02
N LEU A 62 18.51 2.28 2.23
CA LEU A 62 18.00 3.45 2.98
C LEU A 62 17.92 3.20 4.48
N LYS A 63 18.36 2.04 4.97
CA LYS A 63 18.35 1.68 6.37
C LYS A 63 19.53 2.33 7.11
N ASP A 64 19.25 2.82 8.32
CA ASP A 64 20.26 3.17 9.33
C ASP A 64 20.01 2.44 10.67
N ALA A 65 20.72 2.86 11.71
CA ALA A 65 20.63 2.23 13.05
C ALA A 65 19.25 2.46 13.71
N ASN A 66 18.50 3.48 13.31
CA ASN A 66 17.21 3.84 13.89
C ASN A 66 16.03 3.39 13.03
N THR A 67 16.28 2.87 11.84
CA THR A 67 15.25 2.43 10.91
C THR A 67 14.54 1.19 11.43
N GLN A 68 13.23 1.25 11.59
CA GLN A 68 12.39 0.08 11.84
C GLN A 68 12.25 -0.73 10.56
N VAL A 69 12.57 -2.03 10.58
CA VAL A 69 12.38 -2.94 9.45
C VAL A 69 11.29 -3.95 9.78
N ILE A 70 10.30 -4.07 8.91
CA ILE A 70 9.16 -4.99 9.03
C ILE A 70 9.22 -5.97 7.86
N ASP A 71 9.13 -7.27 8.15
CA ASP A 71 8.96 -8.31 7.14
C ASP A 71 7.48 -8.43 6.77
N GLY A 72 7.16 -8.22 5.50
CA GLY A 72 5.81 -8.35 4.95
C GLY A 72 5.35 -9.79 4.76
N HIS A 73 6.26 -10.78 4.86
CA HIS A 73 5.98 -12.21 4.68
C HIS A 73 5.26 -12.54 3.37
N GLY A 74 5.59 -11.86 2.28
CA GLY A 74 4.98 -12.02 0.96
C GLY A 74 3.54 -11.51 0.86
N ARG A 75 3.04 -10.81 1.89
CA ARG A 75 1.68 -10.26 1.90
C ARG A 75 1.55 -9.05 0.98
N THR A 76 0.33 -8.81 0.53
CA THR A 76 0.03 -7.61 -0.25
C THR A 76 -0.06 -6.39 0.67
N LEU A 77 0.67 -5.34 0.30
CA LEU A 77 0.62 -4.02 0.93
C LEU A 77 -0.10 -3.05 0.00
N ILE A 78 -1.15 -2.43 0.50
CA ILE A 78 -1.94 -1.42 -0.22
C ILE A 78 -2.00 -0.14 0.62
N PRO A 79 -2.23 1.03 0.01
CA PRO A 79 -2.57 2.24 0.76
C PRO A 79 -3.84 2.05 1.60
N GLY A 80 -3.95 2.80 2.69
CA GLY A 80 -5.20 2.85 3.46
C GLY A 80 -6.36 3.29 2.58
N LEU A 81 -7.55 2.75 2.83
CA LEU A 81 -8.74 3.10 2.08
C LEU A 81 -9.12 4.55 2.34
N ASN A 82 -9.25 5.33 1.28
CA ASN A 82 -9.74 6.70 1.32
C ASN A 82 -11.05 6.78 0.53
N ASP A 83 -12.16 6.90 1.26
CA ASP A 83 -13.48 7.01 0.65
C ASP A 83 -13.86 8.50 0.54
N SER A 84 -14.00 8.97 -0.70
CA SER A 84 -14.37 10.35 -1.00
C SER A 84 -15.87 10.63 -0.87
N HIS A 85 -16.71 9.60 -0.69
CA HIS A 85 -18.17 9.70 -0.56
C HIS A 85 -18.71 8.73 0.48
N LEU A 86 -18.57 9.07 1.76
CA LEU A 86 -19.00 8.22 2.87
C LEU A 86 -20.00 8.94 3.77
N HIS A 87 -21.14 8.29 4.01
CA HIS A 87 -22.18 8.78 4.92
C HIS A 87 -22.03 8.18 6.33
N VAL A 88 -20.88 8.38 6.98
CA VAL A 88 -20.58 7.80 8.31
C VAL A 88 -21.66 8.12 9.35
N THR A 89 -22.01 9.40 9.46
CA THR A 89 -22.98 9.86 10.47
C THR A 89 -24.37 9.28 10.20
N ARG A 90 -24.80 9.24 8.92
CA ARG A 90 -26.11 8.69 8.54
C ARG A 90 -26.14 7.18 8.72
N GLY A 91 -25.12 6.47 8.23
CA GLY A 91 -25.01 5.01 8.38
C GLY A 91 -24.94 4.61 9.84
N GLY A 92 -24.14 5.28 10.66
CA GLY A 92 -24.02 4.98 12.09
C GLY A 92 -25.29 5.25 12.88
N ARG A 93 -26.04 6.32 12.54
CA ARG A 93 -27.28 6.70 13.24
C ARG A 93 -28.39 5.66 13.12
N PHE A 94 -28.49 5.02 11.96
CA PHE A 94 -29.55 4.07 11.67
C PHE A 94 -29.11 2.62 11.73
N TYR A 95 -27.81 2.36 11.99
CA TYR A 95 -27.20 1.03 11.95
C TYR A 95 -27.97 -0.03 12.76
N ASN A 96 -28.44 0.33 13.95
CA ASN A 96 -29.17 -0.57 14.84
C ASN A 96 -30.68 -0.62 14.59
N SER A 97 -31.21 0.26 13.74
CA SER A 97 -32.64 0.34 13.43
C SER A 97 -32.98 -0.06 11.99
N GLU A 98 -31.97 -0.31 11.17
CA GLU A 98 -32.15 -0.77 9.80
C GLU A 98 -32.29 -2.30 9.75
N LEU A 99 -33.21 -2.78 8.94
CA LEU A 99 -33.33 -4.19 8.63
C LEU A 99 -32.16 -4.60 7.73
N ARG A 100 -31.26 -5.43 8.23
CA ARG A 100 -30.06 -5.86 7.52
C ARG A 100 -30.25 -7.24 6.92
N TRP A 101 -30.18 -7.30 5.62
CA TRP A 101 -30.30 -8.54 4.85
C TRP A 101 -28.95 -9.10 4.41
N ASP A 102 -27.89 -8.77 5.14
CA ASP A 102 -26.54 -9.28 4.87
C ASP A 102 -26.55 -10.82 5.00
N GLY A 103 -26.19 -11.49 3.90
CA GLY A 103 -26.17 -12.97 3.85
C GLY A 103 -27.54 -13.65 3.66
N VAL A 104 -28.64 -12.89 3.57
CA VAL A 104 -29.98 -13.46 3.32
C VAL A 104 -30.13 -13.79 1.83
N THR A 105 -30.47 -15.04 1.53
CA THR A 105 -30.48 -15.57 0.15
C THR A 105 -31.85 -15.62 -0.50
N SER A 106 -32.94 -15.39 0.27
CA SER A 106 -34.29 -15.42 -0.25
C SER A 106 -35.20 -14.33 0.34
N LEU A 107 -36.15 -13.85 -0.46
CA LEU A 107 -37.17 -12.89 -0.02
C LEU A 107 -38.00 -13.44 1.16
N LYS A 108 -38.31 -14.75 1.17
CA LYS A 108 -39.06 -15.40 2.23
C LYS A 108 -38.33 -15.34 3.57
N GLU A 109 -37.05 -15.47 3.57
CA GLU A 109 -36.19 -15.34 4.75
C GLU A 109 -36.08 -13.88 5.20
N ALA A 110 -35.86 -12.97 4.27
CA ALA A 110 -35.82 -11.54 4.53
C ALA A 110 -37.07 -11.00 5.23
N LEU A 111 -38.24 -11.47 4.81
CA LEU A 111 -39.52 -11.03 5.39
C LEU A 111 -39.84 -11.67 6.76
N ARG A 112 -39.02 -12.57 7.28
CA ARG A 112 -39.19 -13.18 8.62
C ARG A 112 -38.33 -12.51 9.69
N MET A 113 -37.36 -11.68 9.29
CA MET A 113 -36.51 -10.94 10.19
C MET A 113 -37.22 -9.69 10.74
#